data_bc712b4a21461da0198cdb7e48c4010b
#
_entry.id   bc712b4a21461da0198cdb7e48c4010b
#
_cell.length_a   1.000
_cell.length_b   1.000
_cell.length_c   1.000
_cell.angle_alpha   90.00
_cell.angle_beta   90.00
_cell.angle_gamma   90.00
#
_symmetry.space_group_name_H-M   'P 1'
#
loop_
_entity.id
_entity.type
_entity.pdbx_description
1 polymer ?
#
loop_
_entity_poly.entity_id
_entity_poly.type
_entity_poly.pdbx_seq_one_letter_code
_entity_poly.pdbx_strand_id
1 'polypeptide(L)'
;MNRRTLLKYAGSGIAAGAFAGSIGKAMAAELPYINDYSPGSGFKGKIPFSLIIDDGAPVDPLFYELPGYETPFLVPAKFTRHVADTFDRFDLRGKFTLIPMPSCLGRIDQALQRVPQDHLTEFLKLMRDRIAPRFDITPEFLTHLSSYDLKTGKYQRHLYEDSWISQAPEEEIVEYFTLAFTILRNVGIESTGITSPWVSGIDVENKYAKALGDAQWNVFKRKLTWYFLHAASDNESPIQCSVEYKDPYRGQVVVSVPSNAGDIFWSMDISTDKKVRQKMINDGIDRLLSPDGKTGRIHQLIESGFPVVIVTHWQSLYTQGTELGLEGLTILADRIQKVFGTGFEWVTCSEMARRYVESQGGK
;
A
#
# COMPACT_ATOMS: atom_id res chain seq x y z
N MET A 1 -12.87 0.05 -20.76
CA MET A 1 -13.52 0.66 -19.58
C MET A 1 -13.14 2.14 -19.59
N ASN A 2 -14.05 3.08 -19.41
CA ASN A 2 -13.68 4.50 -19.49
C ASN A 2 -13.33 5.01 -18.08
N ARG A 3 -12.54 6.11 -17.98
CA ARG A 3 -12.08 6.75 -16.73
C ARG A 3 -13.19 6.96 -15.67
N ARG A 4 -14.44 7.19 -16.11
CA ARG A 4 -15.61 7.34 -15.23
C ARG A 4 -16.07 6.03 -14.57
N THR A 5 -15.77 4.90 -15.17
CA THR A 5 -16.12 3.57 -14.62
C THR A 5 -15.09 3.14 -13.58
N LEU A 6 -13.79 3.43 -13.79
CA LEU A 6 -12.73 3.23 -12.80
C LEU A 6 -12.98 4.05 -11.53
N LEU A 7 -13.43 5.31 -11.67
CA LEU A 7 -13.75 6.19 -10.56
C LEU A 7 -14.99 5.74 -9.75
N LYS A 8 -15.86 4.90 -10.30
CA LYS A 8 -17.02 4.36 -9.56
C LYS A 8 -16.65 3.28 -8.55
N TYR A 9 -15.54 2.59 -8.74
CA TYR A 9 -15.05 1.58 -7.77
C TYR A 9 -14.16 2.19 -6.68
N ALA A 10 -13.58 3.37 -6.91
CA ALA A 10 -12.74 4.08 -5.95
C ALA A 10 -13.48 5.16 -5.12
N GLY A 11 -14.75 5.44 -5.42
CA GLY A 11 -15.44 6.61 -4.91
C GLY A 11 -16.89 6.44 -4.50
N SER A 12 -17.19 5.55 -3.57
CA SER A 12 -18.46 5.59 -2.84
C SER A 12 -18.27 6.32 -1.51
N GLY A 13 -18.48 7.64 -1.53
CA GLY A 13 -18.59 8.39 -0.28
C GLY A 13 -18.12 9.85 -0.32
N ILE A 14 -18.78 10.72 -1.09
CA ILE A 14 -18.67 12.16 -0.83
C ILE A 14 -20.09 12.73 -0.71
N ALA A 15 -20.52 12.98 0.53
CA ALA A 15 -21.58 13.92 0.86
C ALA A 15 -20.94 15.16 1.48
N ALA A 16 -21.05 16.30 0.82
CA ALA A 16 -20.56 17.59 1.29
C ALA A 16 -21.51 18.14 2.36
N GLY A 17 -21.00 18.39 3.56
CA GLY A 17 -21.64 19.18 4.60
C GLY A 17 -20.78 20.37 4.97
N ALA A 18 -21.26 21.57 4.65
CA ALA A 18 -20.60 22.84 5.03
C ALA A 18 -20.89 23.16 6.49
N PHE A 19 -19.85 23.48 7.28
CA PHE A 19 -19.99 24.32 8.49
C PHE A 19 -18.81 25.26 8.63
N ALA A 20 -19.12 26.56 8.69
CA ALA A 20 -18.19 27.62 9.05
C ALA A 20 -18.29 27.88 10.56
N GLY A 21 -17.15 28.11 11.22
CA GLY A 21 -17.15 28.54 12.64
C GLY A 21 -15.78 28.77 13.23
N SER A 22 -15.43 30.04 13.37
CA SER A 22 -14.59 30.75 14.34
C SER A 22 -13.21 30.18 14.77
N ILE A 23 -12.20 31.00 14.48
CA ILE A 23 -10.81 30.88 14.96
C ILE A 23 -10.73 31.33 16.43
N GLY A 24 -10.43 30.39 17.33
CA GLY A 24 -10.05 30.65 18.71
C GLY A 24 -8.63 30.11 18.95
N LYS A 25 -7.73 30.96 19.44
CA LYS A 25 -6.40 30.58 19.95
C LYS A 25 -6.59 29.58 21.09
N ALA A 26 -6.26 28.32 20.90
CA ALA A 26 -6.17 27.33 21.96
C ALA A 26 -4.69 27.01 22.22
N MET A 27 -4.29 27.18 23.47
CA MET A 27 -3.00 26.76 24.03
C MET A 27 -2.89 25.23 23.84
N ALA A 28 -1.70 24.76 23.51
CA ALA A 28 -1.37 23.34 23.45
C ALA A 28 -1.70 22.70 24.82
N ALA A 29 -2.85 22.04 24.92
CA ALA A 29 -3.14 21.13 26.02
C ALA A 29 -2.35 19.86 25.76
N GLU A 30 -1.49 19.45 26.69
CA GLU A 30 -0.84 18.15 26.68
C GLU A 30 -1.91 17.10 26.50
N LEU A 31 -1.84 16.35 25.37
CA LEU A 31 -2.64 15.15 25.20
C LEU A 31 -2.26 14.20 26.35
N PRO A 32 -3.21 13.51 26.99
CA PRO A 32 -2.88 12.55 28.03
C PRO A 32 -1.89 11.55 27.44
N TYR A 33 -0.71 11.45 28.02
CA TYR A 33 0.32 10.49 27.66
C TYR A 33 -0.33 9.10 27.69
N ILE A 34 -0.46 8.47 26.52
CA ILE A 34 -0.92 7.08 26.44
C ILE A 34 0.28 6.21 26.80
N ASN A 35 0.58 6.12 28.08
CA ASN A 35 1.68 5.29 28.60
C ASN A 35 1.40 3.80 28.48
N ASP A 36 0.15 3.40 28.24
CA ASP A 36 -0.27 2.03 28.04
C ASP A 36 -1.24 1.95 26.87
N TYR A 37 -0.71 2.01 25.64
CA TYR A 37 -1.47 1.57 24.50
C TYR A 37 -1.69 0.07 24.63
N SER A 38 -2.75 -0.30 25.30
CA SER A 38 -3.23 -1.68 25.47
C SER A 38 -4.67 -1.78 25.02
N PRO A 39 -4.92 -1.68 23.73
CA PRO A 39 -6.26 -1.88 23.23
C PRO A 39 -6.51 -3.35 22.95
N GLY A 40 -7.74 -3.67 22.64
CA GLY A 40 -8.14 -4.97 22.14
C GLY A 40 -7.44 -5.45 20.86
N SER A 41 -6.55 -4.62 20.29
CA SER A 41 -5.75 -4.89 19.08
C SER A 41 -4.55 -5.82 19.29
N GLY A 42 -4.15 -6.10 20.54
CA GLY A 42 -2.98 -6.94 20.82
C GLY A 42 -1.62 -6.22 20.72
N PHE A 43 -1.57 -4.92 20.45
CA PHE A 43 -0.32 -4.14 20.45
C PHE A 43 -0.08 -3.50 21.83
N LYS A 44 1.18 -3.53 22.29
CA LYS A 44 1.62 -2.90 23.54
C LYS A 44 2.72 -1.88 23.25
N GLY A 45 2.77 -0.81 24.00
CA GLY A 45 3.80 0.22 23.90
C GLY A 45 3.42 1.38 22.99
N LYS A 46 4.32 1.83 22.12
CA LYS A 46 4.08 2.94 21.19
C LYS A 46 2.99 2.58 20.18
N ILE A 47 2.26 3.60 19.73
CA ILE A 47 1.25 3.45 18.69
C ILE A 47 1.93 3.05 17.36
N PRO A 48 1.64 1.88 16.78
CA PRO A 48 2.26 1.47 15.53
C PRO A 48 1.59 2.18 14.34
N PHE A 49 2.43 2.82 13.53
CA PHE A 49 2.05 3.41 12.25
C PHE A 49 2.71 2.63 11.11
N SER A 50 2.01 2.44 10.01
CA SER A 50 2.55 1.87 8.78
C SER A 50 2.04 2.62 7.57
N LEU A 51 2.89 2.82 6.57
CA LEU A 51 2.54 3.45 5.31
C LEU A 51 2.55 2.42 4.18
N ILE A 52 1.41 2.22 3.54
CA ILE A 52 1.26 1.39 2.36
C ILE A 52 1.37 2.27 1.12
N ILE A 53 2.24 1.90 0.19
CA ILE A 53 2.33 2.51 -1.14
C ILE A 53 2.08 1.42 -2.17
N ASP A 54 0.96 1.54 -2.88
CA ASP A 54 0.56 0.65 -3.95
C ASP A 54 1.02 1.13 -5.32
N ASP A 55 0.89 0.29 -6.34
CA ASP A 55 1.14 0.55 -7.75
C ASP A 55 2.58 0.92 -8.11
N GLY A 56 3.57 0.57 -7.27
CA GLY A 56 4.96 0.93 -7.51
C GLY A 56 5.56 0.26 -8.75
N ALA A 57 5.99 1.07 -9.70
CA ALA A 57 6.62 0.62 -10.94
C ALA A 57 7.53 1.70 -11.54
N PRO A 58 8.48 1.35 -12.44
CA PRO A 58 9.27 2.33 -13.19
C PRO A 58 8.47 3.09 -14.23
N VAL A 59 7.21 2.73 -14.40
CA VAL A 59 6.23 3.27 -15.34
C VAL A 59 4.91 3.50 -14.60
N ASP A 60 4.02 4.32 -15.14
CA ASP A 60 2.67 4.43 -14.58
C ASP A 60 1.87 3.17 -14.95
N PRO A 61 1.45 2.35 -13.98
CA PRO A 61 0.80 1.07 -14.27
C PRO A 61 -0.63 1.22 -14.79
N LEU A 62 -1.28 2.33 -14.55
CA LEU A 62 -2.70 2.50 -14.88
C LEU A 62 -2.97 3.00 -16.30
N PHE A 63 -1.96 3.56 -16.99
CA PHE A 63 -2.20 4.28 -18.24
C PHE A 63 -1.99 3.47 -19.52
N TYR A 64 -1.36 2.31 -19.46
CA TYR A 64 -0.93 1.58 -20.66
C TYR A 64 -2.00 0.80 -21.40
N GLU A 65 -3.05 0.40 -20.72
CA GLU A 65 -4.16 -0.32 -21.36
C GLU A 65 -5.26 0.62 -21.86
N LEU A 66 -5.11 1.92 -21.65
CA LEU A 66 -6.08 2.89 -22.13
C LEU A 66 -5.85 3.17 -23.63
N PRO A 67 -6.93 3.15 -24.45
CA PRO A 67 -6.81 3.52 -25.87
C PRO A 67 -6.22 4.92 -26.03
N GLY A 68 -5.17 5.04 -26.85
CA GLY A 68 -4.53 6.33 -27.17
C GLY A 68 -3.18 6.57 -26.49
N TYR A 69 -2.72 5.68 -25.62
CA TYR A 69 -1.35 5.75 -25.07
C TYR A 69 -0.40 4.94 -25.96
N GLU A 70 0.41 5.63 -26.75
CA GLU A 70 1.37 4.98 -27.66
C GLU A 70 2.73 4.72 -27.03
N THR A 71 3.10 5.46 -25.97
CA THR A 71 4.40 5.36 -25.31
C THR A 71 4.25 5.17 -23.81
N PRO A 72 5.12 4.36 -23.17
CA PRO A 72 5.18 4.24 -21.74
C PRO A 72 5.42 5.59 -21.07
N PHE A 73 4.62 5.91 -20.06
CA PHE A 73 4.87 7.05 -19.20
C PHE A 73 5.90 6.63 -18.15
N LEU A 74 7.14 7.07 -18.32
CA LEU A 74 8.21 6.75 -17.38
C LEU A 74 8.06 7.59 -16.10
N VAL A 75 8.11 6.94 -14.95
CA VAL A 75 8.21 7.65 -13.67
C VAL A 75 9.70 7.99 -13.45
N PRO A 76 10.10 9.27 -13.43
CA PRO A 76 11.49 9.64 -13.36
C PRO A 76 12.20 9.14 -12.10
N ALA A 77 13.42 8.62 -12.21
CA ALA A 77 14.22 8.21 -11.07
C ALA A 77 14.46 9.35 -10.05
N LYS A 78 14.41 10.60 -10.50
CA LYS A 78 14.45 11.78 -9.61
C LYS A 78 13.28 11.76 -8.62
N PHE A 79 12.07 11.45 -9.07
CA PHE A 79 10.91 11.32 -8.18
C PHE A 79 11.11 10.20 -7.16
N THR A 80 11.58 9.03 -7.59
CA THR A 80 11.90 7.91 -6.68
C THR A 80 12.91 8.33 -5.61
N ARG A 81 13.92 9.15 -5.96
CA ARG A 81 14.84 9.71 -4.97
C ARG A 81 14.17 10.66 -3.99
N HIS A 82 13.30 11.56 -4.46
CA HIS A 82 12.56 12.47 -3.59
C HIS A 82 11.66 11.72 -2.60
N VAL A 83 11.02 10.63 -3.05
CA VAL A 83 10.24 9.75 -2.16
C VAL A 83 11.15 9.12 -1.10
N ALA A 84 12.30 8.56 -1.51
CA ALA A 84 13.27 7.98 -0.57
C ALA A 84 13.81 9.01 0.44
N ASP A 85 14.08 10.24 0.00
CA ASP A 85 14.54 11.33 0.87
C ASP A 85 13.45 11.71 1.90
N THR A 86 12.18 11.67 1.50
CA THR A 86 11.05 11.88 2.41
C THR A 86 10.95 10.75 3.45
N PHE A 87 11.15 9.50 3.03
CA PHE A 87 11.17 8.36 3.95
C PHE A 87 12.32 8.45 4.95
N ASP A 88 13.50 8.83 4.50
CA ASP A 88 14.66 9.03 5.37
C ASP A 88 14.42 10.15 6.39
N ARG A 89 13.86 11.26 5.93
CA ARG A 89 13.61 12.46 6.76
C ARG A 89 12.70 12.20 7.94
N PHE A 90 11.66 11.39 7.77
CA PHE A 90 10.63 11.15 8.79
C PHE A 90 10.68 9.74 9.38
N ASP A 91 11.71 8.95 9.06
CA ASP A 91 11.84 7.51 9.40
C ASP A 91 10.61 6.71 9.03
N LEU A 92 9.96 7.04 7.89
CA LEU A 92 8.75 6.35 7.45
C LEU A 92 9.06 4.88 7.16
N ARG A 93 8.16 4.00 7.61
CA ARG A 93 8.23 2.56 7.36
C ARG A 93 6.86 2.03 6.97
N GLY A 94 6.86 0.91 6.28
CA GLY A 94 5.62 0.30 5.84
C GLY A 94 5.83 -0.75 4.78
N LYS A 95 5.02 -0.67 3.73
CA LYS A 95 5.05 -1.56 2.58
C LYS A 95 5.08 -0.74 1.29
N PHE A 96 5.88 -1.15 0.34
CA PHE A 96 5.94 -0.58 -1.00
C PHE A 96 5.74 -1.70 -2.04
N THR A 97 4.80 -1.53 -2.93
CA THR A 97 4.59 -2.47 -4.03
C THR A 97 5.66 -2.33 -5.10
N LEU A 98 6.08 -3.43 -5.66
CA LEU A 98 6.85 -3.49 -6.90
C LEU A 98 6.17 -4.48 -7.85
N ILE A 99 5.50 -3.95 -8.86
CA ILE A 99 4.76 -4.77 -9.83
C ILE A 99 5.76 -5.57 -10.68
N PRO A 100 5.70 -6.93 -10.68
CA PRO A 100 6.69 -7.76 -11.38
C PRO A 100 6.66 -7.63 -12.90
N MET A 101 5.48 -7.39 -13.48
CA MET A 101 5.25 -7.30 -14.92
C MET A 101 4.36 -6.08 -15.25
N PRO A 102 4.82 -4.86 -14.91
CA PRO A 102 3.97 -3.67 -14.91
C PRO A 102 3.37 -3.42 -16.29
N SER A 103 2.07 -3.14 -16.31
CA SER A 103 1.31 -2.79 -17.52
C SER A 103 1.45 -3.79 -18.67
N CYS A 104 1.70 -5.06 -18.36
CA CYS A 104 1.92 -6.11 -19.34
C CYS A 104 3.09 -5.84 -20.32
N LEU A 105 4.09 -5.05 -19.90
CA LEU A 105 5.25 -4.67 -20.74
C LEU A 105 6.40 -5.69 -20.70
N GLY A 106 6.30 -6.72 -19.90
CA GLY A 106 7.36 -7.71 -19.68
C GLY A 106 7.77 -7.79 -18.22
N ARG A 107 8.82 -8.56 -17.94
CA ARG A 107 9.29 -8.84 -16.56
C ARG A 107 10.39 -7.87 -16.16
N ILE A 108 10.33 -7.33 -14.96
CA ILE A 108 11.34 -6.40 -14.43
C ILE A 108 12.72 -7.06 -14.22
N ASP A 109 12.78 -8.39 -14.10
CA ASP A 109 14.04 -9.14 -14.00
C ASP A 109 14.67 -9.47 -15.36
N GLN A 110 14.06 -9.02 -16.45
CA GLN A 110 14.56 -9.17 -17.83
C GLN A 110 14.62 -7.80 -18.51
N ALA A 111 13.60 -7.46 -19.26
CA ALA A 111 13.45 -6.17 -19.92
C ALA A 111 11.97 -5.82 -20.03
N LEU A 112 11.67 -4.54 -19.99
CA LEU A 112 10.33 -4.02 -20.24
C LEU A 112 10.26 -3.42 -21.64
N GLN A 113 9.23 -3.80 -22.41
CA GLN A 113 9.00 -3.21 -23.73
C GLN A 113 8.84 -1.70 -23.61
N ARG A 114 9.46 -0.96 -24.51
CA ARG A 114 9.41 0.52 -24.59
C ARG A 114 9.97 1.25 -23.36
N VAL A 115 10.66 0.55 -22.45
CA VAL A 115 11.31 1.15 -21.29
C VAL A 115 12.82 1.03 -21.48
N PRO A 116 13.58 2.14 -21.42
CA PRO A 116 15.04 2.08 -21.49
C PRO A 116 15.62 1.22 -20.36
N GLN A 117 16.61 0.39 -20.68
CA GLN A 117 17.19 -0.55 -19.72
C GLN A 117 17.90 0.15 -18.56
N ASP A 118 18.54 1.28 -18.83
CA ASP A 118 19.20 2.13 -17.82
C ASP A 118 18.18 2.71 -16.82
N HIS A 119 16.99 3.13 -17.32
CA HIS A 119 15.90 3.60 -16.48
C HIS A 119 15.40 2.49 -15.53
N LEU A 120 15.14 1.28 -16.05
CA LEU A 120 14.76 0.13 -15.24
C LEU A 120 15.84 -0.22 -14.21
N THR A 121 17.08 -0.24 -14.62
CA THR A 121 18.23 -0.55 -13.76
C THR A 121 18.37 0.46 -12.62
N GLU A 122 18.24 1.75 -12.91
CA GLU A 122 18.29 2.81 -11.90
C GLU A 122 17.13 2.72 -10.92
N PHE A 123 15.91 2.50 -11.42
CA PHE A 123 14.73 2.31 -10.56
C PHE A 123 14.92 1.12 -9.61
N LEU A 124 15.31 -0.04 -10.13
CA LEU A 124 15.54 -1.24 -9.31
C LEU A 124 16.68 -1.05 -8.29
N LYS A 125 17.70 -0.29 -8.66
CA LYS A 125 18.78 0.09 -7.72
C LYS A 125 18.22 0.94 -6.57
N LEU A 126 17.41 1.95 -6.86
CA LEU A 126 16.78 2.79 -5.84
C LEU A 126 15.85 1.98 -4.94
N MET A 127 15.08 1.05 -5.51
CA MET A 127 14.24 0.15 -4.73
C MET A 127 15.04 -0.66 -3.71
N ARG A 128 16.15 -1.29 -4.11
CA ARG A 128 17.01 -2.09 -3.22
C ARG A 128 17.74 -1.25 -2.19
N ASP A 129 18.36 -0.15 -2.65
CA ASP A 129 19.34 0.59 -1.84
C ASP A 129 18.68 1.62 -0.91
N ARG A 130 17.51 2.15 -1.29
CA ARG A 130 16.89 3.28 -0.59
C ARG A 130 15.51 2.94 0.01
N ILE A 131 14.70 2.13 -0.67
CA ILE A 131 13.31 1.84 -0.23
C ILE A 131 13.29 0.57 0.64
N ALA A 132 13.82 -0.55 0.16
CA ALA A 132 13.78 -1.85 0.85
C ALA A 132 14.38 -1.85 2.28
N PRO A 133 15.35 -1.00 2.66
CA PRO A 133 15.81 -0.94 4.05
C PRO A 133 14.75 -0.47 5.06
N ARG A 134 13.69 0.16 4.60
CA ARG A 134 12.62 0.73 5.44
C ARG A 134 11.24 0.15 5.17
N PHE A 135 11.02 -0.39 3.99
CA PHE A 135 9.72 -0.87 3.53
C PHE A 135 9.80 -2.34 3.14
N ASP A 136 8.80 -3.11 3.53
CA ASP A 136 8.56 -4.40 2.90
C ASP A 136 8.28 -4.19 1.41
N ILE A 137 9.03 -4.82 0.54
CA ILE A 137 8.71 -4.78 -0.89
C ILE A 137 7.87 -6.00 -1.21
N THR A 138 6.65 -5.77 -1.72
CA THR A 138 5.72 -6.83 -2.11
C THR A 138 5.44 -6.79 -3.61
N PRO A 139 5.23 -7.93 -4.27
CA PRO A 139 4.57 -7.91 -5.57
C PRO A 139 3.11 -7.50 -5.40
N GLU A 140 2.52 -6.98 -6.46
CA GLU A 140 1.09 -6.76 -6.59
C GLU A 140 0.58 -7.67 -7.70
N PHE A 141 0.32 -8.93 -7.35
CA PHE A 141 0.23 -10.06 -8.25
C PHE A 141 1.36 -10.06 -9.29
N LEU A 142 1.06 -10.16 -10.57
CA LEU A 142 2.07 -10.07 -11.64
C LEU A 142 2.00 -8.77 -12.42
N THR A 143 0.81 -8.32 -12.81
CA THR A 143 0.67 -7.25 -13.81
C THR A 143 -0.06 -6.02 -13.32
N HIS A 144 -0.84 -6.17 -12.28
CA HIS A 144 -1.85 -5.22 -11.80
C HIS A 144 -3.02 -5.00 -12.78
N LEU A 145 -3.06 -5.70 -13.89
CA LEU A 145 -4.08 -5.53 -14.94
C LEU A 145 -4.54 -6.88 -15.50
N SER A 146 -4.15 -7.20 -16.72
CA SER A 146 -4.52 -8.45 -17.39
C SER A 146 -3.77 -9.63 -16.80
N SER A 147 -4.47 -10.70 -16.50
CA SER A 147 -3.85 -11.93 -16.03
C SER A 147 -2.85 -12.49 -17.08
N TYR A 148 -1.88 -13.23 -16.57
CA TYR A 148 -0.84 -13.85 -17.39
C TYR A 148 -1.01 -15.35 -17.38
N ASP A 149 -1.24 -15.95 -18.55
CA ASP A 149 -1.32 -17.40 -18.71
C ASP A 149 0.08 -18.02 -18.63
N LEU A 150 0.36 -18.73 -17.55
CA LEU A 150 1.66 -19.34 -17.29
C LEU A 150 2.01 -20.45 -18.29
N LYS A 151 1.02 -21.11 -18.87
CA LYS A 151 1.22 -22.23 -19.83
C LYS A 151 1.60 -21.72 -21.21
N THR A 152 0.95 -20.65 -21.65
CA THR A 152 1.19 -20.09 -22.98
C THR A 152 2.18 -18.94 -23.00
N GLY A 153 2.48 -18.36 -21.85
CA GLY A 153 3.34 -17.18 -21.73
C GLY A 153 2.72 -15.92 -22.33
N LYS A 154 1.40 -15.78 -22.26
CA LYS A 154 0.67 -14.66 -22.88
C LYS A 154 -0.23 -13.93 -21.89
N TYR A 155 -0.36 -12.61 -22.08
CA TYR A 155 -1.32 -11.80 -21.35
C TYR A 155 -2.75 -12.05 -21.87
N GLN A 156 -3.67 -12.27 -20.96
CA GLN A 156 -5.09 -12.50 -21.26
C GLN A 156 -5.85 -11.16 -21.20
N ARG A 157 -5.74 -10.36 -22.25
CA ARG A 157 -6.19 -8.95 -22.28
C ARG A 157 -7.66 -8.69 -21.89
N HIS A 158 -8.51 -9.71 -21.87
CA HIS A 158 -9.92 -9.61 -21.50
C HIS A 158 -10.23 -10.20 -20.13
N LEU A 159 -9.23 -10.68 -19.43
CA LEU A 159 -9.36 -11.26 -18.10
C LEU A 159 -8.39 -10.54 -17.15
N TYR A 160 -8.92 -9.65 -16.32
CA TYR A 160 -8.15 -8.97 -15.30
C TYR A 160 -7.79 -9.91 -14.15
N GLU A 161 -6.73 -9.59 -13.39
CA GLU A 161 -6.26 -10.41 -12.29
C GLU A 161 -7.32 -10.59 -11.19
N ASP A 162 -8.20 -9.60 -10.96
CA ASP A 162 -9.33 -9.70 -10.03
C ASP A 162 -10.32 -10.79 -10.40
N SER A 163 -10.74 -10.81 -11.66
CA SER A 163 -11.68 -11.80 -12.18
C SER A 163 -11.01 -13.17 -12.40
N TRP A 164 -9.70 -13.18 -12.70
CA TRP A 164 -8.93 -14.41 -12.87
C TRP A 164 -8.80 -15.17 -11.53
N ILE A 165 -8.43 -14.51 -10.44
CA ILE A 165 -8.17 -15.18 -9.17
C ILE A 165 -9.42 -15.85 -8.58
N SER A 166 -10.61 -15.25 -8.81
CA SER A 166 -11.89 -15.80 -8.39
C SER A 166 -12.17 -17.17 -9.01
N GLN A 167 -11.68 -17.41 -10.25
CA GLN A 167 -11.93 -18.60 -11.05
C GLN A 167 -10.78 -19.60 -11.04
N ALA A 168 -9.54 -19.13 -10.79
CA ALA A 168 -8.34 -19.95 -10.88
C ALA A 168 -8.33 -21.08 -9.83
N PRO A 169 -7.89 -22.29 -10.18
CA PRO A 169 -7.58 -23.34 -9.22
C PRO A 169 -6.48 -22.90 -8.25
N GLU A 170 -6.47 -23.46 -7.05
CA GLU A 170 -5.48 -23.10 -6.03
C GLU A 170 -4.04 -23.31 -6.51
N GLU A 171 -3.78 -24.40 -7.20
CA GLU A 171 -2.45 -24.75 -7.74
C GLU A 171 -1.96 -23.69 -8.74
N GLU A 172 -2.85 -23.16 -9.57
CA GLU A 172 -2.51 -22.10 -10.54
C GLU A 172 -2.20 -20.78 -9.82
N ILE A 173 -2.92 -20.46 -8.74
CA ILE A 173 -2.62 -19.28 -7.90
C ILE A 173 -1.25 -19.43 -7.22
N VAL A 174 -0.91 -20.62 -6.72
CA VAL A 174 0.41 -20.91 -6.14
C VAL A 174 1.52 -20.67 -7.16
N GLU A 175 1.36 -21.18 -8.39
CA GLU A 175 2.33 -20.99 -9.47
C GLU A 175 2.46 -19.49 -9.84
N TYR A 176 1.35 -18.80 -9.91
CA TYR A 176 1.28 -17.37 -10.24
C TYR A 176 2.03 -16.51 -9.21
N PHE A 177 1.75 -16.71 -7.93
CA PHE A 177 2.45 -16.02 -6.85
C PHE A 177 3.92 -16.45 -6.74
N THR A 178 4.23 -17.72 -6.98
CA THR A 178 5.60 -18.21 -7.03
C THR A 178 6.40 -17.51 -8.12
N LEU A 179 5.81 -17.27 -9.30
CA LEU A 179 6.45 -16.49 -10.36
C LEU A 179 6.68 -15.02 -9.92
N ALA A 180 5.68 -14.39 -9.31
CA ALA A 180 5.79 -13.02 -8.82
C ALA A 180 6.96 -12.87 -7.83
N PHE A 181 7.04 -13.74 -6.83
CA PHE A 181 8.14 -13.76 -5.86
C PHE A 181 9.49 -14.10 -6.49
N THR A 182 9.51 -14.99 -7.47
CA THR A 182 10.73 -15.35 -8.19
C THR A 182 11.28 -14.15 -8.97
N ILE A 183 10.43 -13.38 -9.63
CA ILE A 183 10.84 -12.16 -10.34
C ILE A 183 11.46 -11.15 -9.35
N LEU A 184 10.84 -10.92 -8.19
CA LEU A 184 11.39 -10.02 -7.18
C LEU A 184 12.74 -10.53 -6.64
N ARG A 185 12.84 -11.83 -6.34
CA ARG A 185 14.09 -12.44 -5.90
C ARG A 185 15.21 -12.28 -6.94
N ASN A 186 14.90 -12.44 -8.22
CA ASN A 186 15.88 -12.30 -9.31
C ASN A 186 16.44 -10.86 -9.41
N VAL A 187 15.68 -9.85 -9.00
CA VAL A 187 16.15 -8.47 -8.91
C VAL A 187 16.74 -8.12 -7.54
N GLY A 188 16.98 -9.12 -6.68
CA GLY A 188 17.63 -8.93 -5.38
C GLY A 188 16.70 -8.44 -4.27
N ILE A 189 15.41 -8.71 -4.35
CA ILE A 189 14.41 -8.32 -3.35
C ILE A 189 13.78 -9.57 -2.73
N GLU A 190 13.88 -9.67 -1.39
CA GLU A 190 13.20 -10.70 -0.61
C GLU A 190 11.84 -10.19 -0.12
N SER A 191 10.78 -10.54 -0.83
CA SER A 191 9.43 -10.16 -0.42
C SER A 191 8.94 -10.93 0.82
N THR A 192 8.27 -10.24 1.73
CA THR A 192 7.70 -10.81 2.96
C THR A 192 6.22 -11.10 2.87
N GLY A 193 5.55 -10.57 1.87
CA GLY A 193 4.11 -10.66 1.66
C GLY A 193 3.71 -10.34 0.24
N ILE A 194 2.41 -10.15 0.00
CA ILE A 194 1.84 -9.81 -1.30
C ILE A 194 0.78 -8.72 -1.17
N THR A 195 0.56 -7.97 -2.23
CA THR A 195 -0.54 -7.02 -2.36
C THR A 195 -1.53 -7.52 -3.40
N SER A 196 -2.81 -7.34 -3.12
CA SER A 196 -3.90 -7.59 -4.06
C SER A 196 -4.20 -6.33 -4.85
N PRO A 197 -4.16 -6.36 -6.19
CA PRO A 197 -4.68 -5.26 -6.99
C PRO A 197 -6.18 -5.11 -6.70
N TRP A 198 -6.65 -3.89 -6.48
CA TRP A 198 -8.04 -3.57 -6.07
C TRP A 198 -8.49 -4.41 -4.86
N VAL A 199 -9.45 -5.29 -5.05
CA VAL A 199 -9.99 -6.24 -4.04
C VAL A 199 -9.84 -7.70 -4.51
N SER A 200 -8.83 -7.98 -5.32
CA SER A 200 -8.60 -9.29 -5.96
C SER A 200 -8.41 -10.39 -4.93
N GLY A 201 -9.28 -11.39 -4.96
CA GLY A 201 -9.22 -12.54 -4.06
C GLY A 201 -10.14 -12.47 -2.84
N ILE A 202 -10.89 -11.37 -2.64
CA ILE A 202 -11.75 -11.21 -1.48
C ILE A 202 -12.87 -12.27 -1.39
N ASP A 203 -13.38 -12.73 -2.51
CA ASP A 203 -14.40 -13.77 -2.61
C ASP A 203 -13.86 -15.19 -2.46
N VAL A 204 -12.54 -15.35 -2.49
CA VAL A 204 -11.82 -16.63 -2.38
C VAL A 204 -10.68 -16.57 -1.36
N GLU A 205 -10.80 -15.74 -0.34
CA GLU A 205 -9.72 -15.36 0.56
C GLU A 205 -9.04 -16.57 1.25
N ASN A 206 -9.79 -17.58 1.66
CA ASN A 206 -9.21 -18.80 2.23
C ASN A 206 -8.26 -19.52 1.26
N LYS A 207 -8.67 -19.64 -0.01
CA LYS A 207 -7.85 -20.20 -1.08
C LYS A 207 -6.64 -19.33 -1.38
N TYR A 208 -6.85 -18.03 -1.45
CA TYR A 208 -5.82 -17.02 -1.62
C TYR A 208 -4.73 -17.09 -0.53
N ALA A 209 -5.13 -17.07 0.75
CA ALA A 209 -4.21 -17.09 1.88
C ALA A 209 -3.37 -18.39 1.90
N LYS A 210 -3.99 -19.54 1.61
CA LYS A 210 -3.29 -20.82 1.51
C LYS A 210 -2.29 -20.82 0.36
N ALA A 211 -2.71 -20.40 -0.83
CA ALA A 211 -1.84 -20.31 -2.01
C ALA A 211 -0.65 -19.36 -1.79
N LEU A 212 -0.87 -18.24 -1.09
CA LEU A 212 0.19 -17.34 -0.68
C LEU A 212 1.20 -18.03 0.24
N GLY A 213 0.71 -18.77 1.26
CA GLY A 213 1.57 -19.55 2.15
C GLY A 213 2.46 -20.51 1.37
N ASP A 214 1.88 -21.29 0.47
CA ASP A 214 2.62 -22.25 -0.36
C ASP A 214 3.64 -21.57 -1.27
N ALA A 215 3.28 -20.48 -1.94
CA ALA A 215 4.19 -19.72 -2.80
C ALA A 215 5.37 -19.11 -2.04
N GLN A 216 5.12 -18.52 -0.87
CA GLN A 216 6.17 -17.99 0.02
C GLN A 216 7.10 -19.11 0.54
N TRP A 217 6.53 -20.25 0.85
CA TRP A 217 7.33 -21.43 1.21
C TRP A 217 8.19 -21.93 0.06
N ASN A 218 7.64 -21.96 -1.15
CA ASN A 218 8.37 -22.42 -2.34
C ASN A 218 9.62 -21.55 -2.61
N VAL A 219 9.49 -20.23 -2.51
CA VAL A 219 10.55 -19.30 -2.90
C VAL A 219 11.50 -18.96 -1.75
N PHE A 220 10.96 -18.67 -0.55
CA PHE A 220 11.72 -18.09 0.57
C PHE A 220 11.73 -18.94 1.84
N LYS A 221 10.98 -20.06 1.90
CA LYS A 221 10.81 -20.88 3.11
C LYS A 221 10.31 -20.11 4.33
N ARG A 222 9.48 -19.09 4.12
CA ARG A 222 9.00 -18.23 5.21
C ARG A 222 7.94 -18.94 6.05
N LYS A 223 8.08 -18.84 7.38
CA LYS A 223 7.10 -19.31 8.35
C LYS A 223 6.02 -18.28 8.67
N LEU A 224 6.30 -17.00 8.48
CA LEU A 224 5.32 -15.93 8.59
C LEU A 224 5.29 -15.16 7.28
N THR A 225 4.12 -15.05 6.70
CA THR A 225 3.85 -14.17 5.55
C THR A 225 2.54 -13.42 5.78
N TRP A 226 2.28 -12.43 4.98
CA TRP A 226 1.14 -11.55 5.12
C TRP A 226 0.68 -11.02 3.77
N TYR A 227 -0.52 -10.46 3.73
CA TYR A 227 -1.03 -9.80 2.54
C TYR A 227 -1.83 -8.55 2.89
N PHE A 228 -1.90 -7.65 1.91
CA PHE A 228 -2.77 -6.50 1.91
C PHE A 228 -3.89 -6.70 0.89
N LEU A 229 -5.13 -6.75 1.34
CA LEU A 229 -6.34 -6.95 0.54
C LEU A 229 -7.47 -6.01 1.02
N HIS A 230 -7.60 -5.82 2.31
CA HIS A 230 -8.70 -5.09 2.90
C HIS A 230 -8.31 -3.65 3.21
N ALA A 231 -9.17 -2.70 2.83
CA ALA A 231 -9.02 -1.30 3.16
C ALA A 231 -10.37 -0.75 3.67
N ALA A 232 -10.38 -0.18 4.87
CA ALA A 232 -11.52 0.54 5.39
C ALA A 232 -11.42 2.02 5.05
N SER A 233 -12.51 2.60 4.57
CA SER A 233 -12.63 4.05 4.36
C SER A 233 -12.79 4.80 5.69
N ASP A 234 -12.68 6.14 5.64
CA ASP A 234 -12.76 7.00 6.83
C ASP A 234 -14.07 6.86 7.62
N ASN A 235 -15.16 6.42 6.96
CA ASN A 235 -16.49 6.27 7.55
C ASN A 235 -16.86 4.83 7.90
N GLU A 236 -15.96 3.87 7.68
CA GLU A 236 -16.19 2.46 7.96
C GLU A 236 -15.58 2.04 9.29
N SER A 237 -16.10 0.97 9.86
CA SER A 237 -15.49 0.34 11.04
C SER A 237 -14.08 -0.12 10.73
N PRO A 238 -13.11 0.11 11.62
CA PRO A 238 -11.74 -0.38 11.41
C PRO A 238 -11.72 -1.91 11.31
N ILE A 239 -10.81 -2.42 10.47
CA ILE A 239 -10.59 -3.84 10.27
C ILE A 239 -9.34 -4.24 11.06
N GLN A 240 -9.41 -5.35 11.80
CA GLN A 240 -8.26 -5.89 12.53
C GLN A 240 -7.39 -6.76 11.63
N CYS A 241 -6.09 -6.84 11.95
CA CYS A 241 -5.28 -7.93 11.45
C CYS A 241 -5.91 -9.27 11.85
N SER A 242 -5.79 -10.28 11.00
CA SER A 242 -6.33 -11.62 11.26
C SER A 242 -5.40 -12.70 10.73
N VAL A 243 -5.42 -13.86 11.39
CA VAL A 243 -4.72 -15.05 10.87
C VAL A 243 -5.68 -15.80 9.96
N GLU A 244 -5.37 -15.84 8.68
CA GLU A 244 -6.25 -16.42 7.66
C GLU A 244 -5.85 -17.85 7.26
N TYR A 245 -4.58 -18.22 7.47
CA TYR A 245 -4.13 -19.59 7.22
C TYR A 245 -3.03 -20.02 8.18
N LYS A 246 -3.06 -21.29 8.58
CA LYS A 246 -2.00 -21.95 9.38
C LYS A 246 -1.67 -23.29 8.76
N ASP A 247 -0.38 -23.53 8.54
CA ASP A 247 0.15 -24.87 8.24
C ASP A 247 0.93 -25.39 9.45
N PRO A 248 0.37 -26.32 10.23
CA PRO A 248 1.03 -26.85 11.41
C PRO A 248 2.26 -27.71 11.09
N TYR A 249 2.33 -28.30 9.89
CA TYR A 249 3.47 -29.13 9.49
C TYR A 249 4.71 -28.29 9.18
N ARG A 250 4.52 -27.13 8.57
CA ARG A 250 5.60 -26.15 8.29
C ARG A 250 5.80 -25.16 9.44
N GLY A 251 4.86 -25.10 10.37
CA GLY A 251 4.76 -24.02 11.38
C GLY A 251 4.57 -22.66 10.70
N GLN A 252 3.79 -22.61 9.61
CA GLN A 252 3.59 -21.43 8.82
C GLN A 252 2.27 -20.74 9.16
N VAL A 253 2.30 -19.41 9.14
CA VAL A 253 1.14 -18.54 9.41
C VAL A 253 1.04 -17.49 8.33
N VAL A 254 -0.18 -17.24 7.85
CA VAL A 254 -0.52 -16.16 6.90
C VAL A 254 -1.46 -15.17 7.57
N VAL A 255 -1.12 -13.89 7.52
CA VAL A 255 -1.82 -12.81 8.22
C VAL A 255 -2.37 -11.80 7.21
N SER A 256 -3.63 -11.42 7.36
CA SER A 256 -4.21 -10.25 6.70
C SER A 256 -3.82 -8.98 7.46
N VAL A 257 -3.23 -8.01 6.77
CA VAL A 257 -2.86 -6.70 7.32
C VAL A 257 -3.63 -5.62 6.57
N PRO A 258 -4.78 -5.16 7.10
CA PRO A 258 -5.63 -4.19 6.43
C PRO A 258 -5.11 -2.75 6.57
N SER A 259 -5.49 -1.88 5.62
CA SER A 259 -5.44 -0.44 5.82
C SER A 259 -6.72 0.04 6.50
N ASN A 260 -6.57 1.02 7.39
CA ASN A 260 -7.69 1.64 8.11
C ASN A 260 -7.79 3.15 7.88
N ALA A 261 -6.91 3.72 7.06
CA ALA A 261 -6.92 5.11 6.67
C ALA A 261 -6.70 5.21 5.16
N GLY A 262 -7.69 5.71 4.44
CA GLY A 262 -7.74 5.69 2.99
C GLY A 262 -6.76 6.65 2.31
N ASP A 263 -6.62 6.52 0.99
CA ASP A 263 -5.76 7.40 0.18
C ASP A 263 -6.39 8.78 -0.01
N ILE A 264 -5.89 9.74 0.75
CA ILE A 264 -6.33 11.14 0.64
C ILE A 264 -5.74 11.85 -0.59
N PHE A 265 -4.78 11.24 -1.28
CA PHE A 265 -4.09 11.82 -2.44
C PHE A 265 -4.63 11.29 -3.77
N TRP A 266 -5.51 10.29 -3.77
CA TRP A 266 -5.97 9.56 -4.97
C TRP A 266 -6.53 10.45 -6.08
N SER A 267 -7.21 11.51 -5.76
CA SER A 267 -7.91 12.34 -6.76
C SER A 267 -7.22 13.69 -7.03
N MET A 268 -5.96 13.87 -6.65
CA MET A 268 -5.25 15.13 -6.77
C MET A 268 -5.03 15.59 -8.22
N ASP A 269 -5.08 14.66 -9.17
CA ASP A 269 -4.91 14.93 -10.60
C ASP A 269 -6.20 15.38 -11.33
N ILE A 270 -7.36 15.38 -10.65
CA ILE A 270 -8.64 15.78 -11.24
C ILE A 270 -8.64 17.24 -11.69
N SER A 271 -7.92 18.11 -11.00
CA SER A 271 -7.81 19.52 -11.33
C SER A 271 -6.40 19.88 -11.83
N THR A 272 -6.31 20.73 -12.85
CA THR A 272 -5.06 21.34 -13.30
C THR A 272 -4.70 22.59 -12.48
N ASP A 273 -5.65 23.15 -11.72
CA ASP A 273 -5.43 24.32 -10.87
C ASP A 273 -4.64 23.92 -9.59
N LYS A 274 -3.44 24.47 -9.44
CA LYS A 274 -2.55 24.21 -8.29
C LYS A 274 -3.20 24.60 -6.95
N LYS A 275 -3.99 25.68 -6.89
CA LYS A 275 -4.65 26.11 -5.65
C LYS A 275 -5.75 25.13 -5.25
N VAL A 276 -6.50 24.62 -6.22
CA VAL A 276 -7.53 23.60 -5.98
C VAL A 276 -6.87 22.32 -5.47
N ARG A 277 -5.79 21.85 -6.09
CA ARG A 277 -5.03 20.67 -5.65
C ARG A 277 -4.48 20.86 -4.23
N GLN A 278 -3.89 22.02 -3.93
CA GLN A 278 -3.36 22.31 -2.60
C GLN A 278 -4.46 22.32 -1.53
N LYS A 279 -5.63 22.86 -1.87
CA LYS A 279 -6.78 22.80 -0.97
C LYS A 279 -7.23 21.36 -0.73
N MET A 280 -7.29 20.53 -1.77
CA MET A 280 -7.65 19.11 -1.63
C MET A 280 -6.67 18.36 -0.73
N ILE A 281 -5.35 18.63 -0.85
CA ILE A 281 -4.33 18.06 0.05
C ILE A 281 -4.62 18.45 1.49
N ASN A 282 -4.78 19.73 1.78
CA ASN A 282 -4.99 20.21 3.14
C ASN A 282 -6.28 19.65 3.74
N ASP A 283 -7.39 19.68 2.99
CA ASP A 283 -8.66 19.11 3.42
C ASP A 283 -8.56 17.59 3.68
N GLY A 284 -7.78 16.86 2.86
CA GLY A 284 -7.52 15.44 3.04
C GLY A 284 -6.71 15.16 4.30
N ILE A 285 -5.64 15.91 4.53
CA ILE A 285 -4.80 15.77 5.72
C ILE A 285 -5.63 16.08 6.98
N ASP A 286 -6.46 17.13 6.97
CA ASP A 286 -7.31 17.50 8.11
C ASP A 286 -8.35 16.42 8.43
N ARG A 287 -8.86 15.69 7.44
CA ARG A 287 -9.72 14.53 7.65
C ARG A 287 -8.99 13.35 8.30
N LEU A 288 -7.73 13.12 7.95
CA LEU A 288 -6.92 12.09 8.60
C LEU A 288 -6.50 12.49 10.01
N LEU A 289 -6.02 13.71 10.17
CA LEU A 289 -5.53 14.21 11.45
C LEU A 289 -5.65 15.74 11.47
N SER A 290 -6.46 16.27 12.38
CA SER A 290 -6.55 17.73 12.58
C SER A 290 -5.22 18.34 13.05
N PRO A 291 -4.99 19.64 12.85
CA PRO A 291 -3.75 20.29 13.26
C PRO A 291 -3.42 20.17 14.75
N ASP A 292 -4.44 20.03 15.61
CA ASP A 292 -4.29 19.84 17.06
C ASP A 292 -4.29 18.35 17.48
N GLY A 293 -4.42 17.42 16.52
CA GLY A 293 -4.41 15.98 16.73
C GLY A 293 -5.65 15.38 17.40
N LYS A 294 -6.69 16.18 17.67
CA LYS A 294 -7.86 15.79 18.48
C LYS A 294 -9.03 15.24 17.67
N THR A 295 -8.96 15.30 16.36
CA THR A 295 -9.99 14.80 15.46
C THR A 295 -9.35 14.20 14.21
N GLY A 296 -10.19 13.50 13.44
CA GLY A 296 -9.79 12.83 12.21
C GLY A 296 -9.68 11.33 12.36
N ARG A 297 -9.47 10.64 11.25
CA ARG A 297 -9.46 9.17 11.20
C ARG A 297 -8.36 8.56 12.09
N ILE A 298 -7.17 9.13 12.08
CA ILE A 298 -6.05 8.65 12.89
C ILE A 298 -6.38 8.72 14.39
N HIS A 299 -6.97 9.83 14.83
CA HIS A 299 -7.40 9.98 16.21
C HIS A 299 -8.44 8.90 16.61
N GLN A 300 -9.45 8.68 15.77
CA GLN A 300 -10.48 7.66 16.00
C GLN A 300 -9.88 6.23 16.10
N LEU A 301 -8.91 5.90 15.23
CA LEU A 301 -8.23 4.60 15.25
C LEU A 301 -7.50 4.41 16.58
N ILE A 302 -6.77 5.41 17.04
CA ILE A 302 -6.00 5.37 18.28
C ILE A 302 -6.93 5.22 19.49
N GLU A 303 -8.00 6.02 19.58
CA GLU A 303 -8.99 5.90 20.67
C GLU A 303 -9.68 4.55 20.69
N SER A 304 -9.92 3.97 19.53
CA SER A 304 -10.52 2.64 19.40
C SER A 304 -9.51 1.50 19.54
N GLY A 305 -8.23 1.82 19.72
CA GLY A 305 -7.19 0.83 19.94
C GLY A 305 -6.68 0.12 18.71
N PHE A 306 -6.81 0.70 17.55
CA PHE A 306 -6.31 0.13 16.29
C PHE A 306 -4.95 0.70 15.90
N PRO A 307 -4.10 -0.08 15.24
CA PRO A 307 -2.91 0.45 14.58
C PRO A 307 -3.31 1.38 13.45
N VAL A 308 -2.44 2.34 13.15
CA VAL A 308 -2.66 3.28 12.05
C VAL A 308 -1.95 2.78 10.80
N VAL A 309 -2.70 2.24 9.86
CA VAL A 309 -2.19 1.80 8.56
C VAL A 309 -2.79 2.70 7.48
N ILE A 310 -1.95 3.58 6.93
CA ILE A 310 -2.31 4.56 5.90
C ILE A 310 -1.99 3.97 4.53
N VAL A 311 -2.91 4.05 3.58
CA VAL A 311 -2.65 3.65 2.19
C VAL A 311 -2.56 4.88 1.29
N THR A 312 -1.64 4.85 0.36
CA THR A 312 -1.56 5.74 -0.80
C THR A 312 -1.01 4.97 -2.01
N HIS A 313 -1.05 5.59 -3.18
CA HIS A 313 -0.60 4.97 -4.42
C HIS A 313 0.58 5.73 -5.01
N TRP A 314 1.40 5.04 -5.77
CA TRP A 314 2.59 5.60 -6.40
C TRP A 314 2.27 6.78 -7.31
N GLN A 315 1.22 6.63 -8.14
CA GLN A 315 0.74 7.71 -9.02
C GLN A 315 0.10 8.86 -8.25
N SER A 316 -0.54 8.59 -7.09
CA SER A 316 -1.07 9.65 -6.22
C SER A 316 0.03 10.55 -5.68
N LEU A 317 1.16 9.97 -5.27
CA LEU A 317 2.32 10.73 -4.83
C LEU A 317 3.00 11.49 -5.98
N TYR A 318 3.09 10.87 -7.16
CA TYR A 318 3.70 11.47 -8.35
C TYR A 318 2.86 12.61 -8.94
N THR A 319 1.54 12.48 -8.87
CA THR A 319 0.54 13.49 -9.32
C THR A 319 0.89 14.05 -10.71
N GLN A 320 1.08 13.15 -11.71
CA GLN A 320 1.42 13.51 -13.09
C GLN A 320 2.66 14.43 -13.20
N GLY A 321 3.68 14.20 -12.39
CA GLY A 321 4.93 14.94 -12.41
C GLY A 321 4.94 16.24 -11.59
N THR A 322 3.84 16.59 -10.92
CA THR A 322 3.82 17.76 -10.03
C THR A 322 4.33 17.48 -8.63
N GLU A 323 4.38 16.20 -8.23
CA GLU A 323 4.79 15.71 -6.91
C GLU A 323 3.97 16.30 -5.73
N LEU A 324 2.77 16.81 -6.01
CA LEU A 324 1.91 17.41 -4.97
C LEU A 324 1.46 16.40 -3.92
N GLY A 325 1.23 15.14 -4.31
CA GLY A 325 0.92 14.09 -3.34
C GLY A 325 2.10 13.82 -2.40
N LEU A 326 3.33 13.85 -2.90
CA LEU A 326 4.53 13.71 -2.07
C LEU A 326 4.73 14.92 -1.13
N GLU A 327 4.42 16.14 -1.58
CA GLU A 327 4.36 17.32 -0.73
C GLU A 327 3.32 17.11 0.39
N GLY A 328 2.13 16.60 0.05
CA GLY A 328 1.08 16.27 1.01
C GLY A 328 1.51 15.21 2.03
N LEU A 329 2.17 14.14 1.59
CA LEU A 329 2.72 13.11 2.49
C LEU A 329 3.75 13.71 3.45
N THR A 330 4.59 14.63 2.96
CA THR A 330 5.56 15.35 3.79
C THR A 330 4.87 16.16 4.89
N ILE A 331 3.80 16.88 4.57
CA ILE A 331 3.00 17.66 5.52
C ILE A 331 2.32 16.73 6.54
N LEU A 332 1.75 15.61 6.10
CA LEU A 332 1.11 14.63 6.97
C LEU A 332 2.11 14.01 7.96
N ALA A 333 3.28 13.58 7.47
CA ALA A 333 4.33 12.99 8.30
C ALA A 333 4.85 13.99 9.36
N ASP A 334 5.08 15.26 8.99
CA ASP A 334 5.47 16.32 9.90
C ASP A 334 4.39 16.56 10.97
N ARG A 335 3.11 16.53 10.60
CA ARG A 335 1.98 16.68 11.54
C ARG A 335 1.92 15.52 12.52
N ILE A 336 2.02 14.27 12.03
CA ILE A 336 2.06 13.07 12.88
C ILE A 336 3.19 13.18 13.91
N GLN A 337 4.38 13.56 13.46
CA GLN A 337 5.54 13.72 14.35
C GLN A 337 5.33 14.82 15.39
N LYS A 338 4.73 15.94 15.02
CA LYS A 338 4.44 17.06 15.95
C LYS A 338 3.36 16.70 16.97
N VAL A 339 2.32 15.98 16.54
CA VAL A 339 1.20 15.60 17.41
C VAL A 339 1.59 14.51 18.39
N PHE A 340 2.24 13.44 17.91
CA PHE A 340 2.48 12.25 18.73
C PHE A 340 3.89 12.18 19.34
N GLY A 341 4.86 12.99 18.89
CA GLY A 341 6.21 13.06 19.44
C GLY A 341 6.89 11.70 19.50
N THR A 342 7.18 11.20 20.70
CA THR A 342 7.79 9.88 20.95
C THR A 342 6.77 8.77 21.22
N GLY A 343 5.46 9.09 21.24
CA GLY A 343 4.39 8.17 21.56
C GLY A 343 4.01 7.18 20.44
N PHE A 344 4.59 7.34 19.26
CA PHE A 344 4.35 6.46 18.12
C PHE A 344 5.64 5.91 17.53
N GLU A 345 5.53 4.94 16.65
CA GLU A 345 6.64 4.41 15.85
C GLU A 345 6.16 3.95 14.48
N TRP A 346 6.99 4.18 13.46
CA TRP A 346 6.78 3.59 12.15
C TRP A 346 7.26 2.15 12.13
N VAL A 347 6.43 1.23 11.61
CA VAL A 347 6.74 -0.20 11.48
C VAL A 347 6.40 -0.69 10.07
N THR A 348 7.06 -1.76 9.64
CA THR A 348 6.67 -2.43 8.39
C THR A 348 5.41 -3.27 8.59
N CYS A 349 4.74 -3.64 7.50
CA CYS A 349 3.56 -4.52 7.56
C CYS A 349 3.94 -5.93 8.05
N SER A 350 5.12 -6.43 7.72
CA SER A 350 5.62 -7.71 8.26
C SER A 350 5.85 -7.66 9.76
N GLU A 351 6.33 -6.55 10.28
CA GLU A 351 6.44 -6.32 11.72
C GLU A 351 5.05 -6.23 12.39
N MET A 352 4.10 -5.57 11.73
CA MET A 352 2.70 -5.52 12.18
C MET A 352 2.11 -6.94 12.31
N ALA A 353 2.27 -7.75 11.25
CA ALA A 353 1.83 -9.14 11.24
C ALA A 353 2.50 -9.97 12.35
N ARG A 354 3.82 -9.80 12.57
CA ARG A 354 4.56 -10.49 13.61
C ARG A 354 4.04 -10.15 15.00
N ARG A 355 3.90 -8.86 15.32
CA ARG A 355 3.37 -8.41 16.62
C ARG A 355 1.95 -8.91 16.86
N TYR A 356 1.13 -8.93 15.81
CA TYR A 356 -0.23 -9.46 15.92
C TYR A 356 -0.21 -10.95 16.30
N VAL A 357 0.57 -11.79 15.61
CA VAL A 357 0.69 -13.23 15.94
C VAL A 357 1.21 -13.45 17.35
N GLU A 358 2.23 -12.71 17.79
CA GLU A 358 2.78 -12.79 19.14
C GLU A 358 1.74 -12.44 20.22
N SER A 359 0.89 -11.46 19.95
CA SER A 359 -0.19 -11.07 20.84
C SER A 359 -1.27 -12.16 21.01
N GLN A 360 -1.47 -12.99 19.99
CA GLN A 360 -2.43 -14.09 20.02
C GLN A 360 -1.88 -15.35 20.73
N GLY A 361 -0.55 -15.54 20.77
CA GLY A 361 0.10 -16.68 21.40
C GLY A 361 0.25 -16.57 22.92
N GLY A 362 -0.05 -15.42 23.51
CA GLY A 362 -0.01 -15.18 24.95
C GLY A 362 -1.36 -15.40 25.69
N LYS A 363 -2.36 -15.97 25.01
CA LYS A 363 -3.67 -16.28 25.60
C LYS A 363 -3.87 -17.77 25.78
#